data_a438deed83b385e8ae30d226e75a5cd5
#
_entry.id   a438deed83b385e8ae30d226e75a5cd5
#
_cell.length_a   1.000
_cell.length_b   1.000
_cell.length_c   1.000
_cell.angle_alpha   90.00
_cell.angle_beta   90.00
_cell.angle_gamma   90.00
#
_symmetry.space_group_name_H-M   'P 1'
#
loop_
_entity.id
_entity.type
_entity.pdbx_description
1 polymer ?
#
loop_
_entity_poly.entity_id
_entity_poly.type
_entity_poly.pdbx_seq_one_letter_code
_entity_poly.pdbx_strand_id
1 'polypeptide(L)'
;MDKVNRLITKFKYAGLTAQEMKLCVPKVKEENVRGMRWILPLMFGSLVLLFIVSLIPGSGEETNKALYAFFAILMAVEWLIFKVYFQKHPEKIIILTHIFMLSAYAFGIYEATCLRDDASSTVFCVFLVAVPLLVVDVPIRLAMLTVVIEIILLTVYFIVGNSLGDQFVVINSLACMVLGIVCGYIVQRTKFSDIRNQIIIQTQRDTDVMTGARSRIAYVRDLGVMTDNGISAGVIFADVNGLKKANDTYGHEAGDQLIRKAYTLLYNHFNETKDCIYRIGGDEFV
;
A
#
# COMPACT_ATOMS: atom_id res chain seq x y z
N MET A 1 -18.39 -19.19 -19.62
CA MET A 1 -17.07 -18.55 -19.69
C MET A 1 -17.08 -17.13 -19.07
N ASP A 2 -18.08 -16.30 -19.28
CA ASP A 2 -18.12 -14.92 -18.77
C ASP A 2 -18.13 -14.75 -17.24
N LYS A 3 -18.85 -15.59 -16.50
CA LYS A 3 -18.92 -15.47 -15.02
C LYS A 3 -17.59 -15.78 -14.36
N VAL A 4 -16.87 -16.80 -14.84
CA VAL A 4 -15.56 -17.21 -14.29
C VAL A 4 -14.51 -16.13 -14.58
N ASN A 5 -14.46 -15.60 -15.79
CA ASN A 5 -13.55 -14.52 -16.15
C ASN A 5 -13.82 -13.24 -15.34
N ARG A 6 -15.08 -12.91 -15.07
CA ARG A 6 -15.44 -11.80 -14.17
C ARG A 6 -14.98 -12.02 -12.73
N LEU A 7 -15.09 -13.26 -12.23
CA LEU A 7 -14.63 -13.61 -10.88
C LEU A 7 -13.11 -13.52 -10.77
N ILE A 8 -12.37 -14.05 -11.74
CA ILE A 8 -10.90 -13.97 -11.82
C ILE A 8 -10.46 -12.50 -11.88
N THR A 9 -11.11 -11.68 -12.72
CA THR A 9 -10.79 -10.26 -12.83
C THR A 9 -11.06 -9.50 -11.53
N LYS A 10 -12.18 -9.79 -10.85
CA LYS A 10 -12.49 -9.22 -9.54
C LYS A 10 -11.46 -9.62 -8.49
N PHE A 11 -11.04 -10.88 -8.47
CA PHE A 11 -10.01 -11.35 -7.56
C PHE A 11 -8.65 -10.70 -7.89
N LYS A 12 -8.28 -10.66 -9.17
CA LYS A 12 -7.02 -10.07 -9.65
C LYS A 12 -6.86 -8.61 -9.24
N TYR A 13 -7.92 -7.81 -9.32
CA TYR A 13 -7.87 -6.36 -9.10
C TYR A 13 -8.59 -5.91 -7.82
N ALA A 14 -8.78 -6.79 -6.85
CA ALA A 14 -9.46 -6.47 -5.58
C ALA A 14 -10.86 -5.84 -5.78
N GLY A 15 -11.54 -6.19 -6.87
CA GLY A 15 -12.84 -5.63 -7.24
C GLY A 15 -12.81 -4.31 -8.01
N LEU A 16 -11.62 -3.75 -8.27
CA LEU A 16 -11.43 -2.54 -9.07
C LEU A 16 -11.31 -2.85 -10.56
N THR A 17 -11.39 -1.82 -11.39
CA THR A 17 -11.00 -1.88 -12.80
C THR A 17 -9.47 -1.79 -12.94
N ALA A 18 -8.93 -2.18 -14.10
CA ALA A 18 -7.50 -2.06 -14.37
C ALA A 18 -7.01 -0.59 -14.37
N GLN A 19 -7.88 0.36 -14.74
CA GLN A 19 -7.57 1.80 -14.70
C GLN A 19 -7.52 2.32 -13.26
N GLU A 20 -8.53 2.00 -12.45
CA GLU A 20 -8.55 2.37 -11.03
C GLU A 20 -7.36 1.77 -10.28
N MET A 21 -6.98 0.52 -10.58
CA MET A 21 -5.79 -0.10 -10.01
C MET A 21 -4.52 0.68 -10.31
N LYS A 22 -4.34 1.14 -11.56
CA LYS A 22 -3.18 1.98 -11.95
C LYS A 22 -3.13 3.29 -11.16
N LEU A 23 -4.29 3.92 -10.95
CA LEU A 23 -4.39 5.16 -10.15
C LEU A 23 -4.03 4.93 -8.68
N CYS A 24 -4.30 3.75 -8.14
CA CYS A 24 -3.97 3.40 -6.76
C CYS A 24 -2.46 3.15 -6.53
N VAL A 25 -1.67 2.81 -7.57
CA VAL A 25 -0.26 2.40 -7.41
C VAL A 25 0.60 3.38 -6.61
N PRO A 26 0.58 4.71 -6.85
CA PRO A 26 1.39 5.64 -6.06
C PRO A 26 1.03 5.59 -4.57
N LYS A 27 -0.26 5.55 -4.25
CA LYS A 27 -0.77 5.52 -2.88
C LYS A 27 -0.47 4.20 -2.17
N VAL A 28 -0.53 3.07 -2.89
CA VAL A 28 -0.10 1.75 -2.39
C VAL A 28 1.37 1.78 -1.97
N LYS A 29 2.23 2.43 -2.75
CA LYS A 29 3.65 2.59 -2.40
C LYS A 29 3.82 3.41 -1.13
N GLU A 30 3.11 4.52 -0.98
CA GLU A 30 3.12 5.34 0.25
C GLU A 30 2.66 4.53 1.47
N GLU A 31 1.57 3.77 1.35
CA GLU A 31 1.06 2.92 2.43
C GLU A 31 2.07 1.84 2.82
N ASN A 32 2.75 1.21 1.87
CA ASN A 32 3.80 0.24 2.16
C ASN A 32 5.02 0.88 2.83
N VAL A 33 5.45 2.08 2.40
CA VAL A 33 6.52 2.83 3.10
C VAL A 33 6.12 3.13 4.54
N ARG A 34 4.88 3.58 4.75
CA ARG A 34 4.33 3.85 6.08
C ARG A 34 4.28 2.57 6.94
N GLY A 35 3.80 1.46 6.38
CA GLY A 35 3.74 0.16 7.04
C GLY A 35 5.13 -0.34 7.44
N MET A 36 6.08 -0.37 6.50
CA MET A 36 7.45 -0.85 6.76
C MET A 36 8.20 -0.04 7.82
N ARG A 37 7.87 1.26 7.97
CA ARG A 37 8.44 2.11 9.03
C ARG A 37 8.18 1.55 10.43
N TRP A 38 7.06 0.87 10.64
CA TRP A 38 6.65 0.29 11.92
C TRP A 38 6.89 -1.22 12.00
N ILE A 39 6.66 -1.94 10.91
CA ILE A 39 6.73 -3.40 10.87
C ILE A 39 8.17 -3.88 11.08
N LEU A 40 9.14 -3.31 10.37
CA LEU A 40 10.54 -3.75 10.46
C LEU A 40 11.15 -3.61 11.87
N PRO A 41 11.05 -2.44 12.56
CA PRO A 41 11.57 -2.32 13.92
C PRO A 41 10.80 -3.18 14.93
N LEU A 42 9.48 -3.39 14.72
CA LEU A 42 8.68 -4.27 15.58
C LEU A 42 9.12 -5.73 15.45
N MET A 43 9.31 -6.21 14.22
CA MET A 43 9.78 -7.58 13.98
C MET A 43 11.21 -7.78 14.48
N PHE A 44 12.08 -6.81 14.25
CA PHE A 44 13.44 -6.82 14.83
C PHE A 44 13.39 -6.92 16.35
N GLY A 45 12.61 -6.06 17.01
CA GLY A 45 12.48 -6.05 18.48
C GLY A 45 11.92 -7.36 19.04
N SER A 46 10.95 -7.98 18.36
CA SER A 46 10.39 -9.27 18.77
C SER A 46 11.42 -10.40 18.67
N LEU A 47 12.24 -10.44 17.61
CA LEU A 47 13.31 -11.43 17.45
C LEU A 47 14.43 -11.23 18.46
N VAL A 48 14.80 -9.99 18.77
CA VAL A 48 15.75 -9.68 19.85
C VAL A 48 15.21 -10.15 21.20
N LEU A 49 13.92 -9.95 21.47
CA LEU A 49 13.29 -10.44 22.69
C LEU A 49 13.35 -11.98 22.79
N LEU A 50 13.02 -12.69 21.71
CA LEU A 50 13.13 -14.14 21.64
C LEU A 50 14.56 -14.61 21.84
N PHE A 51 15.54 -13.92 21.24
CA PHE A 51 16.95 -14.19 21.47
C PHE A 51 17.35 -14.03 22.94
N ILE A 52 16.90 -12.96 23.59
CA ILE A 52 17.18 -12.73 25.03
C ILE A 52 16.55 -13.84 25.88
N VAL A 53 15.31 -14.23 25.59
CA VAL A 53 14.63 -15.34 26.29
C VAL A 53 15.40 -16.65 26.12
N SER A 54 15.92 -16.91 24.91
CA SER A 54 16.72 -18.12 24.63
C SER A 54 18.06 -18.20 25.38
N LEU A 55 18.53 -17.10 25.98
CA LEU A 55 19.72 -17.09 26.83
C LEU A 55 19.42 -17.48 28.27
N ILE A 56 18.13 -17.55 28.68
CA ILE A 56 17.73 -17.91 30.05
C ILE A 56 17.76 -19.44 30.19
N PRO A 57 18.57 -20.00 31.12
CA PRO A 57 18.62 -21.43 31.36
C PRO A 57 17.23 -21.98 31.76
N GLY A 58 16.81 -23.10 31.17
CA GLY A 58 15.50 -23.71 31.43
C GLY A 58 14.31 -23.05 30.74
N SER A 59 14.56 -22.10 29.84
CA SER A 59 13.50 -21.46 29.03
C SER A 59 12.84 -22.39 27.98
N GLY A 60 13.48 -23.50 27.67
CA GLY A 60 13.10 -24.37 26.54
C GLY A 60 13.58 -23.88 25.17
N GLU A 61 13.98 -22.60 25.06
CA GLU A 61 14.35 -21.94 23.81
C GLU A 61 15.89 -21.89 23.56
N GLU A 62 16.67 -22.56 24.41
CA GLU A 62 18.15 -22.49 24.39
C GLU A 62 18.76 -22.99 23.07
N THR A 63 18.11 -23.94 22.41
CA THR A 63 18.55 -24.49 21.13
C THR A 63 18.35 -23.52 19.97
N ASN A 64 17.45 -22.57 20.11
CA ASN A 64 16.98 -21.66 19.05
C ASN A 64 17.75 -20.34 18.99
N LYS A 65 18.67 -20.09 19.94
CA LYS A 65 19.40 -18.81 20.04
C LYS A 65 20.11 -18.39 18.76
N ALA A 66 20.75 -19.33 18.04
CA ALA A 66 21.42 -19.02 16.79
C ALA A 66 20.44 -18.60 15.69
N LEU A 67 19.28 -19.21 15.65
CA LEU A 67 18.18 -18.89 14.73
C LEU A 67 17.66 -17.47 14.98
N TYR A 68 17.29 -17.17 16.22
CA TYR A 68 16.78 -15.85 16.59
C TYR A 68 17.82 -14.75 16.34
N ALA A 69 19.09 -15.00 16.62
CA ALA A 69 20.19 -14.08 16.31
C ALA A 69 20.31 -13.83 14.80
N PHE A 70 20.29 -14.91 13.99
CA PHE A 70 20.37 -14.80 12.54
C PHE A 70 19.23 -13.97 11.95
N PHE A 71 17.98 -14.28 12.30
CA PHE A 71 16.83 -13.54 11.78
C PHE A 71 16.73 -12.13 12.35
N ALA A 72 17.18 -11.88 13.58
CA ALA A 72 17.30 -10.53 14.13
C ALA A 72 18.30 -9.68 13.32
N ILE A 73 19.47 -10.25 12.97
CA ILE A 73 20.44 -9.57 12.11
C ILE A 73 19.85 -9.30 10.73
N LEU A 74 19.14 -10.28 10.13
CA LEU A 74 18.51 -10.12 8.84
C LEU A 74 17.47 -8.98 8.85
N MET A 75 16.61 -8.93 9.87
CA MET A 75 15.62 -7.84 10.04
C MET A 75 16.30 -6.49 10.30
N ALA A 76 17.40 -6.44 11.04
CA ALA A 76 18.19 -5.23 11.23
C ALA A 76 18.77 -4.70 9.91
N VAL A 77 19.27 -5.59 9.05
CA VAL A 77 19.79 -5.25 7.72
C VAL A 77 18.66 -4.72 6.84
N GLU A 78 17.49 -5.39 6.79
CA GLU A 78 16.32 -4.92 6.04
C GLU A 78 15.87 -3.53 6.53
N TRP A 79 15.82 -3.32 7.84
CA TRP A 79 15.49 -2.02 8.44
C TRP A 79 16.49 -0.92 8.08
N LEU A 80 17.80 -1.24 8.10
CA LEU A 80 18.85 -0.30 7.69
C LEU A 80 18.71 0.07 6.20
N ILE A 81 18.53 -0.93 5.33
CA ILE A 81 18.32 -0.72 3.88
C ILE A 81 17.06 0.11 3.65
N PHE A 82 15.97 -0.14 4.40
CA PHE A 82 14.77 0.69 4.35
C PHE A 82 15.07 2.15 4.66
N LYS A 83 15.78 2.44 5.77
CA LYS A 83 16.13 3.81 6.18
C LYS A 83 17.03 4.53 5.18
N VAL A 84 18.04 3.84 4.66
CA VAL A 84 19.06 4.45 3.80
C VAL A 84 18.57 4.61 2.36
N TYR A 85 17.84 3.62 1.85
CA TYR A 85 17.49 3.55 0.43
C TYR A 85 15.99 3.72 0.15
N PHE A 86 15.13 2.86 0.70
CA PHE A 86 13.72 2.81 0.29
C PHE A 86 12.88 3.99 0.78
N GLN A 87 13.26 4.67 1.85
CA GLN A 87 12.60 5.93 2.23
C GLN A 87 12.80 7.04 1.19
N LYS A 88 13.94 7.03 0.48
CA LYS A 88 14.25 7.98 -0.60
C LYS A 88 13.75 7.50 -1.96
N HIS A 89 13.48 6.21 -2.12
CA HIS A 89 13.05 5.55 -3.36
C HIS A 89 11.74 4.79 -3.16
N PRO A 90 10.62 5.48 -2.83
CA PRO A 90 9.34 4.84 -2.55
C PRO A 90 8.79 4.04 -3.75
N GLU A 91 9.23 4.37 -4.98
CA GLU A 91 8.84 3.66 -6.19
C GLU A 91 9.28 2.18 -6.20
N LYS A 92 10.31 1.83 -5.42
CA LYS A 92 10.86 0.47 -5.33
C LYS A 92 10.43 -0.28 -4.07
N ILE A 93 9.62 0.30 -3.20
CA ILE A 93 9.25 -0.28 -1.89
C ILE A 93 8.65 -1.68 -1.99
N ILE A 94 7.96 -1.99 -3.10
CA ILE A 94 7.38 -3.32 -3.34
C ILE A 94 8.45 -4.42 -3.31
N ILE A 95 9.67 -4.15 -3.73
CA ILE A 95 10.77 -5.11 -3.65
C ILE A 95 11.07 -5.47 -2.20
N LEU A 96 11.20 -4.45 -1.33
CA LEU A 96 11.45 -4.67 0.10
C LEU A 96 10.29 -5.40 0.77
N THR A 97 9.03 -5.09 0.43
CA THR A 97 7.89 -5.80 1.00
C THR A 97 7.91 -7.29 0.68
N HIS A 98 8.33 -7.68 -0.53
CA HIS A 98 8.47 -9.10 -0.88
C HIS A 98 9.67 -9.76 -0.20
N ILE A 99 10.82 -9.05 -0.06
CA ILE A 99 11.98 -9.56 0.69
C ILE A 99 11.55 -9.81 2.14
N PHE A 100 10.90 -8.86 2.79
CA PHE A 100 10.37 -9.00 4.15
C PHE A 100 9.43 -10.21 4.29
N MET A 101 8.49 -10.39 3.34
CA MET A 101 7.58 -11.54 3.36
C MET A 101 8.34 -12.86 3.26
N LEU A 102 9.32 -12.96 2.35
CA LEU A 102 10.15 -14.16 2.19
C LEU A 102 10.97 -14.45 3.45
N SER A 103 11.55 -13.43 4.08
CA SER A 103 12.29 -13.58 5.34
C SER A 103 11.41 -14.09 6.47
N ALA A 104 10.19 -13.53 6.61
CA ALA A 104 9.22 -13.96 7.61
C ALA A 104 8.77 -15.42 7.38
N TYR A 105 8.49 -15.79 6.14
CA TYR A 105 8.13 -17.17 5.81
C TYR A 105 9.29 -18.15 5.99
N ALA A 106 10.53 -17.74 5.65
CA ALA A 106 11.72 -18.57 5.87
C ALA A 106 11.93 -18.87 7.35
N PHE A 107 11.70 -17.87 8.22
CA PHE A 107 11.72 -18.06 9.67
C PHE A 107 10.66 -19.12 10.09
N GLY A 108 9.41 -18.94 9.67
CA GLY A 108 8.34 -19.86 10.02
C GLY A 108 8.52 -21.29 9.48
N ILE A 109 9.07 -21.44 8.27
CA ILE A 109 9.40 -22.78 7.70
C ILE A 109 10.48 -23.45 8.53
N TYR A 110 11.53 -22.72 8.89
CA TYR A 110 12.61 -23.30 9.70
C TYR A 110 12.08 -23.75 11.06
N GLU A 111 11.30 -22.92 11.74
CA GLU A 111 10.67 -23.30 13.00
C GLU A 111 9.80 -24.55 12.85
N ALA A 112 8.94 -24.62 11.84
CA ALA A 112 8.03 -25.73 11.62
C ALA A 112 8.73 -27.03 11.23
N THR A 113 9.93 -27.00 10.65
CA THR A 113 10.59 -28.18 10.09
C THR A 113 11.78 -28.67 10.90
N CYS A 114 12.54 -27.77 11.50
CA CYS A 114 13.79 -28.07 12.19
C CYS A 114 13.65 -28.18 13.71
N LEU A 115 12.62 -27.52 14.28
CA LEU A 115 12.30 -27.59 15.69
C LEU A 115 11.18 -28.63 15.85
N ARG A 116 11.52 -29.79 16.42
CA ARG A 116 10.65 -30.98 16.49
C ARG A 116 9.54 -30.94 17.56
N ASP A 117 9.17 -29.77 18.08
CA ASP A 117 8.10 -29.67 19.07
C ASP A 117 6.76 -29.40 18.40
N ASP A 118 5.67 -30.04 18.88
CA ASP A 118 4.30 -29.89 18.36
C ASP A 118 3.82 -28.44 18.31
N ALA A 119 4.39 -27.55 19.13
CA ALA A 119 4.11 -26.11 19.15
C ALA A 119 4.70 -25.34 17.96
N SER A 120 5.78 -25.84 17.34
CA SER A 120 6.53 -25.12 16.29
C SER A 120 5.75 -24.92 15.00
N SER A 121 4.86 -25.84 14.64
CA SER A 121 4.02 -25.73 13.44
C SER A 121 2.99 -24.58 13.54
N THR A 122 2.63 -24.18 14.76
CA THR A 122 1.65 -23.11 15.00
C THR A 122 2.17 -21.75 14.54
N VAL A 123 3.47 -21.48 14.72
CA VAL A 123 4.09 -20.22 14.29
C VAL A 123 4.00 -20.02 12.79
N PHE A 124 4.31 -21.05 12.02
CA PHE A 124 4.16 -21.01 10.56
C PHE A 124 2.71 -20.77 10.12
N CYS A 125 1.76 -21.44 10.76
CA CYS A 125 0.33 -21.25 10.52
C CYS A 125 -0.09 -19.79 10.74
N VAL A 126 0.38 -19.18 11.82
CA VAL A 126 0.14 -17.74 12.09
C VAL A 126 0.73 -16.87 10.99
N PHE A 127 1.95 -17.17 10.51
CA PHE A 127 2.58 -16.39 9.42
C PHE A 127 1.85 -16.53 8.09
N LEU A 128 1.32 -17.71 7.75
CA LEU A 128 0.50 -17.88 6.54
C LEU A 128 -0.71 -16.93 6.51
N VAL A 129 -1.30 -16.67 7.66
CA VAL A 129 -2.44 -15.74 7.77
C VAL A 129 -1.98 -14.31 7.93
N ALA A 130 -1.03 -14.02 8.80
CA ALA A 130 -0.68 -12.66 9.21
C ALA A 130 0.15 -11.90 8.17
N VAL A 131 1.17 -12.55 7.57
CA VAL A 131 2.12 -11.86 6.66
C VAL A 131 1.43 -11.20 5.46
N PRO A 132 0.47 -11.83 4.75
CA PRO A 132 -0.25 -11.17 3.66
C PRO A 132 -1.09 -9.95 4.08
N LEU A 133 -1.42 -9.83 5.37
CA LEU A 133 -2.20 -8.70 5.90
C LEU A 133 -1.35 -7.46 6.18
N LEU A 134 -0.05 -7.63 6.39
CA LEU A 134 0.87 -6.56 6.76
C LEU A 134 1.23 -5.63 5.60
N VAL A 135 1.19 -6.12 4.37
CA VAL A 135 1.54 -5.36 3.17
C VAL A 135 0.32 -5.04 2.32
N VAL A 136 0.46 -4.07 1.41
CA VAL A 136 -0.57 -3.78 0.40
C VAL A 136 -0.05 -4.20 -0.96
N ASP A 137 -0.65 -5.24 -1.52
CA ASP A 137 -0.32 -5.73 -2.86
C ASP A 137 -1.54 -6.37 -3.54
N VAL A 138 -1.40 -6.63 -4.81
CA VAL A 138 -2.45 -7.26 -5.64
C VAL A 138 -2.81 -8.64 -5.07
N PRO A 139 -4.09 -8.92 -4.76
CA PRO A 139 -4.51 -10.15 -4.08
C PRO A 139 -4.01 -11.43 -4.75
N ILE A 140 -3.99 -11.49 -6.09
CA ILE A 140 -3.53 -12.67 -6.82
C ILE A 140 -2.04 -12.96 -6.60
N ARG A 141 -1.20 -11.92 -6.46
CA ARG A 141 0.23 -12.09 -6.17
C ARG A 141 0.45 -12.66 -4.78
N LEU A 142 -0.27 -12.12 -3.79
CA LEU A 142 -0.20 -12.60 -2.42
C LEU A 142 -0.68 -14.06 -2.33
N ALA A 143 -1.80 -14.39 -2.98
CA ALA A 143 -2.32 -15.76 -3.01
C ALA A 143 -1.33 -16.74 -3.66
N MET A 144 -0.74 -16.37 -4.82
CA MET A 144 0.28 -17.21 -5.46
C MET A 144 1.51 -17.39 -4.58
N LEU A 145 1.98 -16.33 -3.93
CA LEU A 145 3.11 -16.41 -3.01
C LEU A 145 2.79 -17.34 -1.84
N THR A 146 1.62 -17.22 -1.23
CA THR A 146 1.20 -18.10 -0.12
C THR A 146 1.15 -19.56 -0.54
N VAL A 147 0.61 -19.87 -1.73
CA VAL A 147 0.60 -21.24 -2.28
C VAL A 147 2.01 -21.77 -2.53
N VAL A 148 2.89 -20.96 -3.10
CA VAL A 148 4.30 -21.37 -3.35
C VAL A 148 5.02 -21.63 -2.03
N ILE A 149 4.82 -20.80 -1.03
CA ILE A 149 5.40 -20.97 0.31
C ILE A 149 4.90 -22.26 0.96
N GLU A 150 3.61 -22.58 0.82
CA GLU A 150 3.05 -23.84 1.32
C GLU A 150 3.69 -25.07 0.64
N ILE A 151 3.87 -25.01 -0.67
CA ILE A 151 4.56 -26.09 -1.42
C ILE A 151 5.99 -26.26 -0.93
N ILE A 152 6.70 -25.15 -0.67
CA ILE A 152 8.06 -25.19 -0.13
C ILE A 152 8.07 -25.81 1.27
N LEU A 153 7.16 -25.40 2.16
CA LEU A 153 7.03 -26.00 3.49
C LEU A 153 6.86 -27.50 3.40
N LEU A 154 5.86 -27.97 2.65
CA LEU A 154 5.57 -29.39 2.52
C LEU A 154 6.77 -30.17 1.93
N THR A 155 7.46 -29.58 0.95
CA THR A 155 8.66 -30.18 0.34
C THR A 155 9.78 -30.31 1.37
N VAL A 156 10.09 -29.25 2.10
CA VAL A 156 11.14 -29.27 3.15
C VAL A 156 10.76 -30.23 4.27
N TYR A 157 9.50 -30.23 4.70
CA TYR A 157 8.97 -31.10 5.74
C TYR A 157 9.20 -32.57 5.42
N PHE A 158 8.93 -33.00 4.17
CA PHE A 158 9.19 -34.37 3.74
C PHE A 158 10.68 -34.70 3.59
N ILE A 159 11.50 -33.74 3.09
CA ILE A 159 12.95 -33.95 2.92
C ILE A 159 13.65 -34.14 4.29
N VAL A 160 13.26 -33.39 5.31
CA VAL A 160 13.84 -33.49 6.67
C VAL A 160 13.46 -34.81 7.38
N GLY A 161 12.61 -35.64 6.75
CA GLY A 161 12.27 -36.99 7.22
C GLY A 161 11.18 -37.01 8.26
N ASN A 162 10.37 -35.97 8.34
CA ASN A 162 9.14 -35.99 9.12
C ASN A 162 8.14 -36.94 8.45
N SER A 163 7.62 -37.92 9.21
CA SER A 163 6.69 -38.90 8.68
C SER A 163 5.31 -38.27 8.45
N LEU A 164 4.53 -38.87 7.52
CA LEU A 164 3.09 -38.58 7.36
C LEU A 164 2.27 -38.78 8.66
N GLY A 165 2.89 -39.26 9.74
CA GLY A 165 2.26 -39.44 11.06
C GLY A 165 1.80 -38.13 11.69
N ASP A 166 2.45 -37.01 11.35
CA ASP A 166 2.06 -35.68 11.81
C ASP A 166 1.03 -35.02 10.85
N GLN A 167 -0.03 -35.74 10.53
CA GLN A 167 -1.13 -35.27 9.69
C GLN A 167 -1.67 -33.91 10.13
N PHE A 168 -1.56 -33.62 11.43
CA PHE A 168 -1.99 -32.31 11.97
C PHE A 168 -1.22 -31.13 11.39
N VAL A 169 0.09 -31.24 11.17
CA VAL A 169 0.90 -30.14 10.58
C VAL A 169 0.42 -29.85 9.17
N VAL A 170 0.27 -30.88 8.34
CA VAL A 170 -0.15 -30.75 6.94
C VAL A 170 -1.59 -30.22 6.84
N ILE A 171 -2.51 -30.75 7.66
CA ILE A 171 -3.92 -30.32 7.63
C ILE A 171 -4.05 -28.87 8.11
N ASN A 172 -3.35 -28.52 9.21
CA ASN A 172 -3.42 -27.19 9.78
C ASN A 172 -2.78 -26.13 8.85
N SER A 173 -1.63 -26.43 8.24
CA SER A 173 -0.99 -25.50 7.31
C SER A 173 -1.83 -25.26 6.06
N LEU A 174 -2.43 -26.32 5.48
CA LEU A 174 -3.35 -26.18 4.34
C LEU A 174 -4.61 -25.38 4.72
N ALA A 175 -5.18 -25.62 5.91
CA ALA A 175 -6.33 -24.86 6.40
C ALA A 175 -5.96 -23.37 6.59
N CYS A 176 -4.79 -23.09 7.19
CA CYS A 176 -4.29 -21.72 7.39
C CYS A 176 -3.91 -21.05 6.08
N MET A 177 -3.38 -21.78 5.09
CA MET A 177 -3.16 -21.26 3.75
C MET A 177 -4.47 -20.77 3.12
N VAL A 178 -5.52 -21.58 3.14
CA VAL A 178 -6.85 -21.19 2.62
C VAL A 178 -7.39 -19.98 3.38
N LEU A 179 -7.31 -20.00 4.71
CA LEU A 179 -7.74 -18.88 5.56
C LEU A 179 -6.94 -17.60 5.24
N GLY A 180 -5.63 -17.71 5.11
CA GLY A 180 -4.73 -16.59 4.76
C GLY A 180 -5.06 -15.97 3.40
N ILE A 181 -5.36 -16.79 2.40
CA ILE A 181 -5.78 -16.32 1.07
C ILE A 181 -7.13 -15.59 1.16
N VAL A 182 -8.11 -16.14 1.88
CA VAL A 182 -9.44 -15.54 2.02
C VAL A 182 -9.36 -14.22 2.81
N CYS A 183 -8.73 -14.24 3.98
CA CYS A 183 -8.53 -13.04 4.81
C CYS A 183 -7.70 -11.99 4.08
N GLY A 184 -6.61 -12.42 3.42
CA GLY A 184 -5.78 -11.56 2.60
C GLY A 184 -6.59 -10.88 1.50
N TYR A 185 -7.42 -11.61 0.76
CA TYR A 185 -8.29 -11.03 -0.26
C TYR A 185 -9.25 -9.98 0.32
N ILE A 186 -9.92 -10.28 1.43
CA ILE A 186 -10.87 -9.36 2.07
C ILE A 186 -10.16 -8.07 2.49
N VAL A 187 -9.02 -8.19 3.18
CA VAL A 187 -8.25 -7.03 3.65
C VAL A 187 -7.70 -6.22 2.49
N GLN A 188 -7.13 -6.85 1.47
CA GLN A 188 -6.63 -6.14 0.31
C GLN A 188 -7.76 -5.41 -0.43
N ARG A 189 -8.92 -6.06 -0.61
CA ARG A 189 -10.10 -5.42 -1.21
C ARG A 189 -10.51 -4.17 -0.45
N THR A 190 -10.55 -4.22 0.87
CA THR A 190 -10.89 -3.06 1.72
C THR A 190 -9.84 -1.97 1.57
N LYS A 191 -8.55 -2.28 1.70
CA LYS A 191 -7.45 -1.32 1.54
C LYS A 191 -7.48 -0.63 0.17
N PHE A 192 -7.67 -1.38 -0.92
CA PHE A 192 -7.77 -0.80 -2.27
C PHE A 192 -9.01 0.06 -2.45
N SER A 193 -10.15 -0.34 -1.87
CA SER A 193 -11.38 0.46 -1.88
C SER A 193 -11.18 1.78 -1.14
N ASP A 194 -10.52 1.75 0.02
CA ASP A 194 -10.24 2.94 0.81
C ASP A 194 -9.28 3.90 0.08
N ILE A 195 -8.21 3.36 -0.52
CA ILE A 195 -7.27 4.13 -1.33
C ILE A 195 -8.01 4.81 -2.51
N ARG A 196 -8.85 4.05 -3.24
CA ARG A 196 -9.66 4.59 -4.33
C ARG A 196 -10.57 5.72 -3.85
N ASN A 197 -11.29 5.51 -2.74
CA ASN A 197 -12.18 6.51 -2.19
C ASN A 197 -11.44 7.77 -1.76
N GLN A 198 -10.25 7.64 -1.15
CA GLN A 198 -9.39 8.77 -0.83
C GLN A 198 -8.99 9.57 -2.09
N ILE A 199 -8.62 8.88 -3.18
CA ILE A 199 -8.27 9.53 -4.45
C ILE A 199 -9.48 10.28 -5.01
N ILE A 200 -10.68 9.67 -5.01
CA ILE A 200 -11.91 10.32 -5.50
C ILE A 200 -12.22 11.57 -4.67
N ILE A 201 -12.21 11.47 -3.34
CA ILE A 201 -12.47 12.59 -2.44
C ILE A 201 -11.43 13.70 -2.66
N GLN A 202 -10.17 13.35 -2.81
CA GLN A 202 -9.11 14.32 -3.08
C GLN A 202 -9.33 15.02 -4.42
N THR A 203 -9.65 14.27 -5.49
CA THR A 203 -9.94 14.83 -6.80
C THR A 203 -11.13 15.79 -6.76
N GLN A 204 -12.21 15.42 -6.04
CA GLN A 204 -13.38 16.28 -5.87
C GLN A 204 -13.06 17.57 -5.10
N ARG A 205 -12.19 17.51 -4.10
CA ARG A 205 -11.73 18.68 -3.35
C ARG A 205 -10.81 19.60 -4.17
N ASP A 206 -10.01 19.00 -5.05
CA ASP A 206 -9.00 19.68 -5.85
C ASP A 206 -9.58 20.36 -7.11
N THR A 207 -10.85 20.09 -7.44
CA THR A 207 -11.51 20.60 -8.65
C THR A 207 -12.70 21.49 -8.30
N ASP A 208 -12.78 22.66 -8.89
CA ASP A 208 -13.96 23.52 -8.82
C ASP A 208 -15.10 22.96 -9.69
N VAL A 209 -16.24 22.70 -9.08
CA VAL A 209 -17.38 22.01 -9.72
C VAL A 209 -17.98 22.83 -10.86
N MET A 210 -17.95 24.17 -10.77
CA MET A 210 -18.56 25.04 -11.77
C MET A 210 -17.74 25.15 -13.05
N THR A 211 -16.42 25.27 -12.91
CA THR A 211 -15.52 25.57 -14.03
C THR A 211 -14.69 24.38 -14.48
N GLY A 212 -14.43 23.42 -13.60
CA GLY A 212 -13.44 22.36 -13.83
C GLY A 212 -11.98 22.81 -13.58
N ALA A 213 -11.76 24.08 -13.19
CA ALA A 213 -10.47 24.57 -12.75
C ALA A 213 -10.01 23.85 -11.48
N ARG A 214 -8.74 23.96 -11.13
CA ARG A 214 -8.29 23.51 -9.82
C ARG A 214 -8.85 24.43 -8.72
N SER A 215 -9.18 23.83 -7.59
CA SER A 215 -9.80 24.59 -6.48
C SER A 215 -8.76 25.43 -5.71
N ARG A 216 -9.25 26.35 -4.87
CA ARG A 216 -8.45 27.08 -3.90
C ARG A 216 -7.64 26.15 -2.99
N ILE A 217 -8.21 25.00 -2.60
CA ILE A 217 -7.52 24.02 -1.75
C ILE A 217 -6.31 23.44 -2.49
N ALA A 218 -6.48 23.12 -3.77
CA ALA A 218 -5.38 22.65 -4.62
C ALA A 218 -4.29 23.73 -4.76
N TYR A 219 -4.66 25.01 -4.95
CA TYR A 219 -3.71 26.13 -5.01
C TYR A 219 -2.81 26.22 -3.77
N VAL A 220 -3.42 26.27 -2.58
CA VAL A 220 -2.68 26.39 -1.32
C VAL A 220 -1.73 25.21 -1.11
N ARG A 221 -2.18 23.99 -1.41
CA ARG A 221 -1.33 22.79 -1.30
C ARG A 221 -0.16 22.85 -2.27
N ASP A 222 -0.42 23.13 -3.54
CA ASP A 222 0.60 23.09 -4.59
C ASP A 222 1.63 24.22 -4.41
N LEU A 223 1.19 25.37 -3.95
CA LEU A 223 2.08 26.47 -3.55
C LEU A 223 3.00 26.06 -2.40
N GLY A 224 2.48 25.38 -1.38
CA GLY A 224 3.27 24.83 -0.28
C GLY A 224 4.34 23.85 -0.79
N VAL A 225 3.96 22.89 -1.65
CA VAL A 225 4.89 21.92 -2.25
C VAL A 225 5.98 22.62 -3.08
N MET A 226 5.64 23.65 -3.85
CA MET A 226 6.61 24.44 -4.64
C MET A 226 7.60 25.16 -3.72
N THR A 227 7.10 25.79 -2.67
CA THR A 227 7.92 26.50 -1.68
C THR A 227 8.88 25.56 -0.96
N ASP A 228 8.39 24.43 -0.46
CA ASP A 228 9.19 23.44 0.28
C ASP A 228 10.31 22.84 -0.58
N ASN A 229 10.09 22.72 -1.88
CA ASN A 229 11.07 22.18 -2.83
C ASN A 229 11.92 23.25 -3.52
N GLY A 230 11.77 24.54 -3.17
CA GLY A 230 12.52 25.63 -3.78
C GLY A 230 12.23 25.84 -5.27
N ILE A 231 11.02 25.48 -5.73
CA ILE A 231 10.61 25.62 -7.14
C ILE A 231 10.19 27.05 -7.37
N SER A 232 10.85 27.72 -8.34
CA SER A 232 10.45 29.06 -8.79
C SER A 232 9.31 28.96 -9.80
N ALA A 233 8.23 29.70 -9.58
CA ALA A 233 7.09 29.79 -10.49
C ALA A 233 6.63 31.25 -10.64
N GLY A 234 6.14 31.58 -11.85
CA GLY A 234 5.39 32.81 -12.07
C GLY A 234 3.94 32.64 -11.60
N VAL A 235 3.38 33.62 -10.93
CA VAL A 235 1.98 33.61 -10.49
C VAL A 235 1.24 34.78 -11.14
N ILE A 236 0.13 34.46 -11.82
CA ILE A 236 -0.74 35.45 -12.48
C ILE A 236 -2.09 35.42 -11.78
N PHE A 237 -2.53 36.57 -11.28
CA PHE A 237 -3.88 36.74 -10.75
C PHE A 237 -4.78 37.33 -11.84
N ALA A 238 -5.93 36.75 -12.05
CA ALA A 238 -6.93 37.21 -13.00
C ALA A 238 -8.30 37.32 -12.33
N ASP A 239 -9.04 38.38 -12.67
CA ASP A 239 -10.37 38.68 -12.16
C ASP A 239 -11.35 38.84 -13.33
N VAL A 240 -12.58 38.37 -13.18
CA VAL A 240 -13.60 38.42 -14.23
C VAL A 240 -14.39 39.74 -14.12
N ASN A 241 -14.01 40.71 -14.92
CA ASN A 241 -14.66 41.99 -14.93
C ASN A 241 -16.14 41.93 -15.31
N GLY A 242 -16.96 42.73 -14.61
CA GLY A 242 -18.35 42.91 -14.94
C GLY A 242 -19.31 41.80 -14.49
N LEU A 243 -18.87 40.88 -13.66
CA LEU A 243 -19.69 39.77 -13.14
C LEU A 243 -20.96 40.27 -12.44
N LYS A 244 -20.82 41.28 -11.55
CA LYS A 244 -21.96 41.87 -10.85
C LYS A 244 -22.98 42.47 -11.83
N LYS A 245 -22.54 43.21 -12.85
CA LYS A 245 -23.44 43.77 -13.88
C LYS A 245 -24.14 42.68 -14.67
N ALA A 246 -23.46 41.58 -15.01
CA ALA A 246 -24.07 40.45 -15.71
C ALA A 246 -25.13 39.79 -14.83
N ASN A 247 -24.85 39.58 -13.54
CA ASN A 247 -25.82 39.03 -12.60
C ASN A 247 -27.06 39.92 -12.43
N ASP A 248 -26.84 41.20 -12.24
CA ASP A 248 -27.93 42.16 -12.00
C ASP A 248 -28.80 42.38 -13.24
N THR A 249 -28.23 42.24 -14.46
CA THR A 249 -28.96 42.47 -15.71
C THR A 249 -29.61 41.20 -16.27
N TYR A 250 -28.91 40.06 -16.18
CA TYR A 250 -29.31 38.82 -16.89
C TYR A 250 -29.50 37.61 -15.95
N GLY A 251 -29.31 37.84 -14.62
CA GLY A 251 -29.46 36.79 -13.62
C GLY A 251 -28.17 36.00 -13.40
N HIS A 252 -28.13 35.24 -12.28
CA HIS A 252 -26.95 34.47 -11.84
C HIS A 252 -26.45 33.45 -12.86
N GLU A 253 -27.36 32.87 -13.66
CA GLU A 253 -26.97 31.90 -14.70
C GLU A 253 -26.08 32.53 -15.78
N ALA A 254 -26.32 33.81 -16.13
CA ALA A 254 -25.46 34.54 -17.06
C ALA A 254 -24.07 34.83 -16.45
N GLY A 255 -24.02 35.13 -15.17
CA GLY A 255 -22.74 35.27 -14.45
C GLY A 255 -21.97 33.95 -14.39
N ASP A 256 -22.63 32.84 -14.12
CA ASP A 256 -22.01 31.50 -14.14
C ASP A 256 -21.44 31.17 -15.53
N GLN A 257 -22.17 31.50 -16.60
CA GLN A 257 -21.68 31.33 -17.98
C GLN A 257 -20.47 32.20 -18.27
N LEU A 258 -20.43 33.44 -17.74
CA LEU A 258 -19.30 34.35 -17.88
C LEU A 258 -18.05 33.76 -17.23
N ILE A 259 -18.16 33.22 -16.01
CA ILE A 259 -17.07 32.58 -15.28
C ILE A 259 -16.59 31.33 -16.04
N ARG A 260 -17.47 30.48 -16.55
CA ARG A 260 -17.10 29.30 -17.35
C ARG A 260 -16.36 29.69 -18.64
N LYS A 261 -16.79 30.76 -19.31
CA LYS A 261 -16.11 31.29 -20.50
C LYS A 261 -14.71 31.83 -20.16
N ALA A 262 -14.57 32.56 -19.05
CA ALA A 262 -13.28 33.05 -18.60
C ALA A 262 -12.29 31.89 -18.36
N TYR A 263 -12.73 30.86 -17.66
CA TYR A 263 -11.90 29.64 -17.49
C TYR A 263 -11.55 28.99 -18.83
N THR A 264 -12.51 28.85 -19.74
CA THR A 264 -12.23 28.25 -21.05
C THR A 264 -11.20 29.04 -21.84
N LEU A 265 -11.22 30.36 -21.78
CA LEU A 265 -10.23 31.23 -22.43
C LEU A 265 -8.84 31.06 -21.81
N LEU A 266 -8.76 31.06 -20.48
CA LEU A 266 -7.50 30.81 -19.76
C LEU A 266 -6.96 29.44 -20.09
N TYR A 267 -7.80 28.40 -20.04
CA TYR A 267 -7.41 27.02 -20.35
C TYR A 267 -6.84 26.87 -21.76
N ASN A 268 -7.52 27.44 -22.75
CA ASN A 268 -7.07 27.39 -24.14
C ASN A 268 -5.75 28.12 -24.37
N HIS A 269 -5.47 29.15 -23.57
CA HIS A 269 -4.22 29.91 -23.70
C HIS A 269 -3.03 29.25 -22.99
N PHE A 270 -3.25 28.67 -21.80
CA PHE A 270 -2.19 28.12 -20.94
C PHE A 270 -2.03 26.60 -21.02
N ASN A 271 -2.97 25.86 -21.64
CA ASN A 271 -2.95 24.38 -21.66
C ASN A 271 -1.69 23.80 -22.32
N GLU A 272 -1.10 24.48 -23.31
CA GLU A 272 0.12 24.03 -24.01
C GLU A 272 1.37 24.09 -23.12
N THR A 273 1.39 24.99 -22.14
CA THR A 273 2.53 25.23 -21.24
C THR A 273 2.55 24.33 -19.99
N LYS A 274 1.55 23.44 -19.83
CA LYS A 274 1.33 22.60 -18.64
C LYS A 274 1.12 23.40 -17.34
N ASP A 275 0.74 24.68 -17.45
CA ASP A 275 0.45 25.52 -16.31
C ASP A 275 -0.86 25.11 -15.63
N CYS A 276 -0.98 25.39 -14.35
CA CYS A 276 -2.15 25.06 -13.57
C CYS A 276 -3.04 26.30 -13.44
N ILE A 277 -4.33 26.17 -13.68
CA ILE A 277 -5.31 27.22 -13.49
C ILE A 277 -6.15 26.88 -12.26
N TYR A 278 -6.16 27.79 -11.29
CA TYR A 278 -6.90 27.64 -10.05
C TYR A 278 -8.02 28.69 -9.97
N ARG A 279 -9.18 28.29 -9.47
CA ARG A 279 -10.22 29.23 -9.05
C ARG A 279 -10.14 29.41 -7.55
N ILE A 280 -9.82 30.61 -7.09
CA ILE A 280 -9.59 30.91 -5.67
C ILE A 280 -10.73 31.69 -5.01
N GLY A 281 -11.60 32.31 -5.81
CA GLY A 281 -12.75 33.08 -5.37
C GLY A 281 -13.90 32.98 -6.34
N GLY A 282 -14.94 33.78 -6.16
CA GLY A 282 -16.13 33.81 -7.04
C GLY A 282 -15.77 34.06 -8.51
N ASP A 283 -15.00 35.10 -8.78
CA ASP A 283 -14.55 35.60 -10.08
C ASP A 283 -13.03 35.58 -10.24
N GLU A 284 -12.30 35.10 -9.22
CA GLU A 284 -10.85 35.16 -9.16
C GLU A 284 -10.18 33.84 -9.60
N PHE A 285 -9.21 33.94 -10.50
CA PHE A 285 -8.35 32.84 -10.98
C PHE A 285 -6.86 33.15 -10.73
N VAL A 286 -6.10 32.08 -10.59
CA VAL A 286 -4.64 32.12 -10.48
C VAL A 286 -4.05 31.11 -11.45
#